data_701271f915d66a9999637d5eb6d43cf9
#
_entry.id   701271f915d66a9999637d5eb6d43cf9
#
_cell.length_a   1.000
_cell.length_b   1.000
_cell.length_c   1.000
_cell.angle_alpha   90.00
_cell.angle_beta   90.00
_cell.angle_gamma   90.00
#
_symmetry.space_group_name_H-M   'P 1'
#
loop_
_entity.id
_entity.type
_entity.pdbx_description
1 polymer ?
#
loop_
_entity_poly.entity_id
_entity_poly.type
_entity_poly.pdbx_seq_one_letter_code
_entity_poly.pdbx_strand_id
1 'polypeptide(L)'
;EIWLSEDSVDETNPKVIASSMGSFLRVKCIRTHDFPWQDNIPAVGADLKGDSIYSFEAPTVPYFLVMGSESHGLREETRKTLTNFVHIPKKGGAESLNLSVSTGIILDRLMIP
;
A
#
# COMPACT_ATOMS: atom_id res chain seq x y z
N GLU A 1 4.61 9.93 -4.65
CA GLU A 1 3.35 10.46 -4.09
C GLU A 1 2.69 9.42 -3.20
N ILE A 2 1.99 9.88 -2.18
CA ILE A 2 1.13 9.05 -1.32
C ILE A 2 -0.30 9.54 -1.48
N TRP A 3 -1.21 8.64 -1.78
CA TRP A 3 -2.63 8.92 -1.89
C TRP A 3 -3.35 8.35 -0.67
N LEU A 4 -4.09 9.18 0.03
CA LEU A 4 -4.74 8.87 1.29
C LEU A 4 -6.26 8.87 1.13
N SER A 5 -6.92 7.84 1.69
CA SER A 5 -8.38 7.87 1.85
C SER A 5 -8.76 8.91 2.90
N GLU A 6 -9.98 9.39 2.88
CA GLU A 6 -10.44 10.43 3.80
C GLU A 6 -10.40 10.03 5.27
N ASP A 7 -10.57 8.77 5.55
CA ASP A 7 -10.51 8.21 6.90
C ASP A 7 -9.11 7.79 7.35
N SER A 8 -8.09 8.01 6.52
CA SER A 8 -6.70 7.86 6.94
C SER A 8 -6.36 8.90 8.01
N VAL A 9 -5.41 8.59 8.89
CA VAL A 9 -4.92 9.55 9.87
C VAL A 9 -4.43 10.82 9.16
N ASP A 10 -4.60 11.96 9.82
CA ASP A 10 -4.16 13.25 9.30
C ASP A 10 -2.63 13.25 9.12
N GLU A 11 -2.15 13.49 7.93
CA GLU A 11 -0.73 13.57 7.59
C GLU A 11 0.01 14.70 8.32
N THR A 12 -0.73 15.69 8.83
CA THR A 12 -0.19 16.77 9.64
C THR A 12 -0.19 16.49 11.13
N ASN A 13 -0.71 15.35 11.55
CA ASN A 13 -0.66 14.93 12.94
C ASN A 13 0.80 14.92 13.44
N PRO A 14 1.10 15.51 14.62
CA PRO A 14 2.48 15.58 15.12
C PRO A 14 3.21 14.25 15.20
N LYS A 15 2.51 13.17 15.52
CA LYS A 15 3.09 11.82 15.57
C LYS A 15 3.47 11.32 14.18
N VAL A 16 2.66 11.61 13.18
CA VAL A 16 2.93 11.24 11.77
C VAL A 16 4.13 12.02 11.27
N ILE A 17 4.18 13.32 11.50
CA ILE A 17 5.30 14.19 11.11
C ILE A 17 6.60 13.72 11.76
N ALA A 18 6.61 13.46 13.06
CA ALA A 18 7.77 12.97 13.78
C ALA A 18 8.24 11.61 13.25
N SER A 19 7.32 10.69 13.03
CA SER A 19 7.62 9.34 12.51
C SER A 19 8.14 9.36 11.08
N SER A 20 7.80 10.37 10.29
CA SER A 20 8.25 10.50 8.91
C SER A 20 9.74 10.86 8.76
N MET A 21 10.40 11.26 9.84
CA MET A 21 11.81 11.66 9.83
C MET A 21 12.14 12.72 8.76
N GLY A 22 11.23 13.67 8.56
CA GLY A 22 11.33 14.74 7.56
C GLY A 22 10.88 14.36 6.14
N SER A 23 10.54 13.10 5.90
CA SER A 23 10.07 12.66 4.57
C SER A 23 8.78 13.34 4.14
N PHE A 24 7.96 13.74 5.08
CA PHE A 24 6.72 14.46 4.81
C PHE A 24 6.94 15.78 4.03
N LEU A 25 8.11 16.38 4.12
CA LEU A 25 8.50 17.56 3.33
C LEU A 25 8.89 17.23 1.88
N ARG A 26 9.14 15.96 1.57
CA ARG A 26 9.65 15.50 0.28
C ARG A 26 8.63 14.70 -0.52
N VAL A 27 7.66 14.11 0.16
CA VAL A 27 6.65 13.25 -0.46
C VAL A 27 5.32 13.99 -0.49
N LYS A 28 4.79 14.14 -1.69
CA LYS A 28 3.47 14.75 -1.87
C LYS A 28 2.39 13.81 -1.37
N CYS A 29 1.59 14.27 -0.41
CA CYS A 29 0.40 13.57 0.09
C CYS A 29 -0.85 14.19 -0.54
N ILE A 30 -1.73 13.33 -1.04
CA ILE A 30 -2.99 13.72 -1.69
C ILE A 30 -4.12 12.97 -1.01
N ARG A 31 -5.05 13.69 -0.42
CA ARG A 31 -6.25 13.10 0.19
C ARG A 31 -7.40 13.17 -0.80
N THR A 32 -8.08 12.03 -0.99
CA THR A 32 -9.15 11.94 -1.98
C THR A 32 -10.18 10.87 -1.63
N HIS A 33 -11.40 11.06 -2.12
CA HIS A 33 -12.42 10.00 -2.18
C HIS A 33 -12.20 9.06 -3.37
N ASP A 34 -11.74 9.63 -4.49
CA ASP A 34 -11.61 8.92 -5.75
C ASP A 34 -10.13 8.71 -6.09
N PHE A 35 -9.68 7.48 -5.96
CA PHE A 35 -8.30 7.14 -6.29
C PHE A 35 -8.13 7.05 -7.81
N PRO A 36 -7.00 7.57 -8.35
CA PRO A 36 -6.82 7.76 -9.79
C PRO A 36 -6.24 6.57 -10.53
N TRP A 37 -6.33 5.35 -10.02
CA TRP A 37 -5.95 4.20 -10.83
C TRP A 37 -6.98 4.00 -11.93
N GLN A 38 -6.74 4.72 -13.00
CA GLN A 38 -7.47 4.59 -14.23
C GLN A 38 -6.98 3.37 -15.01
N ASP A 39 -7.73 2.98 -16.03
CA ASP A 39 -7.51 1.77 -16.84
C ASP A 39 -6.07 1.58 -17.34
N ASN A 40 -5.29 2.67 -17.40
CA ASN A 40 -3.93 2.66 -17.94
C ASN A 40 -2.81 2.62 -16.88
N ILE A 41 -3.15 2.72 -15.59
CA ILE A 41 -2.14 2.68 -14.52
C ILE A 41 -2.40 1.43 -13.67
N PRO A 42 -1.50 0.45 -13.70
CA PRO A 42 -1.66 -0.74 -12.88
C PRO A 42 -1.75 -0.40 -11.39
N ALA A 43 -2.54 -1.18 -10.66
CA ALA A 43 -2.62 -1.09 -9.22
C ALA A 43 -2.50 -2.49 -8.61
N VAL A 44 -1.64 -2.63 -7.62
CA VAL A 44 -1.37 -3.89 -6.92
C VAL A 44 -1.84 -3.73 -5.47
N GLY A 45 -2.78 -4.54 -5.05
CA GLY A 45 -3.31 -4.54 -3.69
C GLY A 45 -2.53 -5.46 -2.77
N ALA A 46 -2.33 -5.06 -1.53
CA ALA A 46 -1.80 -5.96 -0.51
C ALA A 46 -2.96 -6.75 0.13
N ASP A 47 -2.97 -8.05 -0.09
CA ASP A 47 -4.02 -8.94 0.40
C ASP A 47 -3.47 -10.36 0.62
N LEU A 48 -3.88 -11.00 1.71
CA LEU A 48 -3.43 -12.35 2.07
C LEU A 48 -3.77 -13.43 1.03
N LYS A 49 -4.75 -13.18 0.19
CA LYS A 49 -5.17 -14.09 -0.90
C LYS A 49 -4.42 -13.85 -2.22
N GLY A 50 -3.53 -12.87 -2.25
CA GLY A 50 -2.74 -12.56 -3.44
C GLY A 50 -1.57 -13.50 -3.67
N ASP A 51 -0.79 -13.22 -4.70
CA ASP A 51 0.45 -13.94 -4.99
C ASP A 51 1.54 -13.58 -3.97
N SER A 52 2.48 -14.50 -3.78
CA SER A 52 3.66 -14.21 -2.96
C SER A 52 4.47 -13.08 -3.59
N ILE A 53 4.90 -12.10 -2.78
CA ILE A 53 5.81 -11.04 -3.25
C ILE A 53 7.12 -11.59 -3.85
N TYR A 54 7.49 -12.82 -3.54
CA TYR A 54 8.72 -13.45 -4.06
C TYR A 54 8.55 -14.04 -5.45
N SER A 55 7.32 -14.33 -5.85
CA SER A 55 7.00 -14.87 -7.17
C SER A 55 6.23 -13.88 -8.07
N PHE A 56 5.72 -12.79 -7.49
CA PHE A 56 4.99 -11.78 -8.24
C PHE A 56 5.93 -10.96 -9.12
N GLU A 57 5.58 -10.83 -10.38
CA GLU A 57 6.27 -9.94 -11.32
C GLU A 57 5.62 -8.56 -11.29
N ALA A 58 6.34 -7.59 -10.74
CA ALA A 58 5.86 -6.22 -10.67
C ALA A 58 5.72 -5.61 -12.08
N PRO A 59 4.73 -4.72 -12.27
CA PRO A 59 4.62 -3.98 -13.53
C PRO A 59 5.91 -3.23 -13.86
N THR A 60 6.29 -3.22 -15.13
CA THR A 60 7.48 -2.49 -15.63
C THR A 60 7.22 -1.01 -15.88
N VAL A 61 6.00 -0.57 -15.71
CA VAL A 61 5.54 0.82 -15.83
C VAL A 61 5.18 1.34 -14.43
N PRO A 62 5.06 2.66 -14.24
CA PRO A 62 4.59 3.21 -12.97
C PRO A 62 3.26 2.59 -12.54
N TYR A 63 3.12 2.23 -11.27
CA TYR A 63 1.92 1.61 -10.72
C TYR A 63 1.65 2.08 -9.29
N PHE A 64 0.45 1.82 -8.81
CA PHE A 64 0.06 2.04 -7.44
C PHE A 64 0.24 0.78 -6.60
N LEU A 65 0.85 0.90 -5.44
CA LEU A 65 0.74 -0.08 -4.37
C LEU A 65 -0.39 0.37 -3.44
N VAL A 66 -1.40 -0.46 -3.29
CA VAL A 66 -2.59 -0.15 -2.50
C VAL A 66 -2.59 -0.95 -1.21
N MET A 67 -2.53 -0.24 -0.10
CA MET A 67 -2.53 -0.83 1.25
C MET A 67 -3.87 -0.57 1.93
N GLY A 68 -4.38 -1.56 2.62
CA GLY A 68 -5.59 -1.44 3.43
C GLY A 68 -5.30 -0.99 4.86
N SER A 69 -6.35 -0.87 5.67
CA SER A 69 -6.22 -0.59 7.10
C SER A 69 -5.65 -1.79 7.86
N GLU A 70 -5.06 -1.53 9.02
CA GLU A 70 -4.51 -2.58 9.90
C GLU A 70 -5.58 -3.54 10.41
N SER A 71 -6.79 -3.05 10.66
CA SER A 71 -7.86 -3.83 11.25
C SER A 71 -8.73 -4.58 10.24
N HIS A 72 -8.96 -4.01 9.05
CA HIS A 72 -9.94 -4.52 8.08
C HIS A 72 -9.33 -4.86 6.72
N GLY A 73 -8.06 -4.50 6.48
CA GLY A 73 -7.44 -4.67 5.17
C GLY A 73 -8.04 -3.74 4.11
N LEU A 74 -8.03 -4.16 2.87
CA LEU A 74 -8.61 -3.43 1.75
C LEU A 74 -10.14 -3.43 1.85
N ARG A 75 -10.77 -2.29 1.60
CA ARG A 75 -12.21 -2.20 1.46
C ARG A 75 -12.67 -2.97 0.23
N GLU A 76 -13.86 -3.55 0.32
CA GLU A 76 -14.46 -4.30 -0.79
C GLU A 76 -14.61 -3.46 -2.06
N GLU A 77 -14.99 -2.21 -1.92
CA GLU A 77 -15.08 -1.26 -3.05
C GLU A 77 -13.74 -1.05 -3.74
N THR A 78 -12.66 -0.88 -2.96
CA THR A 78 -11.31 -0.76 -3.49
C THR A 78 -10.85 -2.08 -4.12
N ARG A 79 -11.08 -3.21 -3.45
CA ARG A 79 -10.73 -4.55 -3.93
C ARG A 79 -11.30 -4.84 -5.32
N LYS A 80 -12.54 -4.44 -5.59
CA LYS A 80 -13.20 -4.63 -6.89
C LYS A 80 -12.53 -3.87 -8.03
N THR A 81 -11.81 -2.81 -7.74
CA THR A 81 -11.11 -2.01 -8.76
C THR A 81 -9.71 -2.53 -9.08
N LEU A 82 -9.21 -3.49 -8.32
CA LEU A 82 -7.87 -4.04 -8.45
C LEU A 82 -7.90 -5.41 -9.13
N THR A 83 -6.89 -5.68 -9.93
CA THR A 83 -6.74 -6.96 -10.65
C THR A 83 -5.60 -7.81 -10.12
N ASN A 84 -4.62 -7.20 -9.47
CA ASN A 84 -3.43 -7.88 -8.94
C ASN A 84 -3.35 -7.70 -7.43
N PHE A 85 -3.01 -8.78 -6.75
CA PHE A 85 -2.84 -8.78 -5.29
C PHE A 85 -1.57 -9.51 -4.91
N VAL A 86 -0.91 -9.02 -3.86
CA VAL A 86 0.31 -9.63 -3.32
C VAL A 86 0.23 -9.77 -1.81
N HIS A 87 0.94 -10.75 -1.29
CA HIS A 87 1.10 -10.94 0.14
C HIS A 87 2.55 -11.26 0.51
N ILE A 88 2.92 -10.96 1.74
CA ILE A 88 4.15 -11.42 2.36
C ILE A 88 3.87 -12.81 2.93
N PRO A 89 4.56 -13.86 2.47
CA PRO A 89 4.36 -15.21 3.00
C PRO A 89 4.65 -15.28 4.49
N LYS A 90 3.72 -15.83 5.25
CA LYS A 90 3.85 -16.00 6.69
C LYS A 90 4.67 -17.24 7.01
N LYS A 91 5.50 -17.12 8.05
CA LYS A 91 6.11 -18.25 8.73
C LYS A 91 5.54 -18.28 10.15
N GLY A 92 4.76 -19.32 10.47
CA GLY A 92 4.15 -19.48 11.80
C GLY A 92 2.73 -18.89 11.91
N GLY A 93 2.23 -18.80 13.14
CA GLY A 93 0.83 -18.47 13.45
C GLY A 93 0.52 -16.98 13.64
N ALA A 94 1.41 -16.08 13.26
CA ALA A 94 1.16 -14.64 13.37
C ALA A 94 -0.03 -14.20 12.50
N GLU A 95 -0.89 -13.33 13.02
CA GLU A 95 -2.09 -12.88 12.30
C GLU A 95 -1.74 -11.97 11.11
N SER A 96 -1.05 -10.87 11.37
CA SER A 96 -0.63 -9.92 10.34
C SER A 96 0.58 -9.12 10.78
N LEU A 97 1.32 -8.58 9.81
CA LEU A 97 2.37 -7.60 10.07
C LEU A 97 1.76 -6.21 10.24
N ASN A 98 2.45 -5.37 11.02
CA ASN A 98 2.15 -3.95 11.07
C ASN A 98 2.13 -3.35 9.66
N LEU A 99 1.21 -2.43 9.41
CA LEU A 99 1.01 -1.83 8.08
C LEU A 99 2.27 -1.16 7.54
N SER A 100 2.97 -0.37 8.34
CA SER A 100 4.18 0.32 7.88
C SER A 100 5.33 -0.64 7.61
N VAL A 101 5.46 -1.69 8.40
CA VAL A 101 6.45 -2.75 8.19
C VAL A 101 6.16 -3.50 6.89
N SER A 102 4.93 -3.94 6.70
CA SER A 102 4.53 -4.65 5.47
C SER A 102 4.67 -3.78 4.23
N THR A 103 4.31 -2.51 4.32
CA THR A 103 4.49 -1.55 3.23
C THR A 103 5.95 -1.43 2.84
N GLY A 104 6.84 -1.28 3.82
CA GLY A 104 8.29 -1.21 3.58
C GLY A 104 8.83 -2.46 2.90
N ILE A 105 8.45 -3.65 3.38
CA ILE A 105 8.90 -4.92 2.79
C ILE A 105 8.41 -5.08 1.35
N ILE A 106 7.14 -4.77 1.09
CA ILE A 106 6.57 -4.88 -0.25
C ILE A 106 7.23 -3.89 -1.21
N LEU A 107 7.39 -2.63 -0.78
CA LEU A 107 8.06 -1.62 -1.60
C LEU A 107 9.50 -2.01 -1.93
N ASP A 108 10.26 -2.44 -0.93
CA ASP A 108 11.64 -2.90 -1.14
C ASP A 108 11.68 -4.02 -2.18
N ARG A 109 10.81 -5.00 -2.05
CA ARG A 109 10.79 -6.17 -2.94
C ARG A 109 10.31 -5.86 -4.36
N LEU A 110 9.28 -5.01 -4.50
CA LEU A 110 8.66 -4.76 -5.80
C LEU A 110 9.29 -3.60 -6.58
N MET A 111 9.98 -2.67 -5.91
CA MET A 111 10.58 -1.50 -6.57
C MET A 111 12.06 -1.69 -6.90
N ILE A 112 12.69 -2.75 -6.43
CA ILE A 112 14.07 -3.09 -6.82
C ILE A 112 14.01 -3.94 -8.08
N PRO A 113 14.64 -3.48 -9.17
CA PRO A 113 14.72 -4.25 -10.40
C PRO A 113 15.56 -5.52 -10.24
#